data_ff87626f3828f5852e7fdfb6fa5b06dd
#
_entry.id   ff87626f3828f5852e7fdfb6fa5b06dd
#
_cell.length_a   1.000
_cell.length_b   1.000
_cell.length_c   1.000
_cell.angle_alpha   90.00
_cell.angle_beta   90.00
_cell.angle_gamma   90.00
#
_symmetry.space_group_name_H-M   'P 1'
#
loop_
_entity.id
_entity.type
_entity.pdbx_description
1 polymer ?
#
loop_
_entity_poly.entity_id
_entity_poly.type
_entity_poly.pdbx_seq_one_letter_code
_entity_poly.pdbx_strand_id
1 'polypeptide(L)'
;SPTHPKQYSMLSSNKNILETLSVLRQHGVHDFVLCPGSRNAPISHSVCQIEDFCAHTATDERSAGFMALGMALATHTPVAVVVTSGSALANLYPAACEAFYQHAPLVFISADRPAAWIGQMDGQTMPQEGALGKMVKMSVSLPEDNLWHANRLLNEAMLACKDRLPQGPVHINIPISEPVYKFNAKALPDARGIRLRNISPWHKTPENEQDCLVLPQGRTLIVIGQLHITEQAVPFILQQVSANFRIVAENLSKTPTPDCTNPCQIDWTRMKRVDCLITLGGHIVNKELKEFFRKHRPKEHWHVSPDGAVA
;
A
#
# COMPACT_ATOMS: atom_id res chain seq x y z
N SER A 1 -21.48 -40.28 9.54
CA SER A 1 -20.75 -39.23 10.23
C SER A 1 -21.49 -37.90 10.05
N PRO A 2 -21.87 -37.19 11.10
CA PRO A 2 -22.51 -35.88 10.96
C PRO A 2 -21.43 -34.89 10.50
N THR A 3 -21.61 -34.36 9.32
CA THR A 3 -20.85 -33.18 8.82
C THR A 3 -21.23 -31.99 9.68
N HIS A 4 -20.38 -31.64 10.64
CA HIS A 4 -20.52 -30.35 11.33
C HIS A 4 -20.45 -29.24 10.26
N PRO A 5 -21.41 -28.31 10.21
CA PRO A 5 -21.29 -27.15 9.35
C PRO A 5 -19.99 -26.42 9.75
N LYS A 6 -19.11 -26.14 8.80
CA LYS A 6 -17.94 -25.28 9.02
C LYS A 6 -18.47 -23.98 9.60
N GLN A 7 -18.26 -23.79 10.89
CA GLN A 7 -18.55 -22.52 11.56
C GLN A 7 -17.57 -21.54 10.94
N TYR A 8 -18.04 -20.66 10.06
CA TYR A 8 -17.22 -19.61 9.47
C TYR A 8 -16.66 -18.79 10.62
N SER A 9 -15.42 -19.00 10.95
CA SER A 9 -14.76 -18.19 11.98
C SER A 9 -14.60 -16.78 11.44
N MET A 10 -15.08 -15.83 12.23
CA MET A 10 -15.09 -14.41 11.86
C MET A 10 -13.70 -13.82 11.97
N LEU A 11 -13.37 -12.90 11.08
CA LEU A 11 -12.17 -12.10 11.14
C LEU A 11 -12.29 -10.99 12.19
N SER A 12 -11.17 -10.37 12.56
CA SER A 12 -11.15 -9.22 13.46
C SER A 12 -12.13 -8.12 13.01
N SER A 13 -12.74 -7.42 13.96
CA SER A 13 -13.53 -6.22 13.66
C SER A 13 -12.69 -4.96 13.43
N ASN A 14 -11.38 -5.01 13.69
CA ASN A 14 -10.49 -3.87 13.53
C ASN A 14 -10.24 -3.59 12.03
N LYS A 15 -10.64 -2.40 11.58
CA LYS A 15 -10.57 -2.01 10.17
C LYS A 15 -9.14 -1.94 9.64
N ASN A 16 -8.19 -1.45 10.45
CA ASN A 16 -6.79 -1.39 10.03
C ASN A 16 -6.17 -2.77 9.84
N ILE A 17 -6.54 -3.74 10.68
CA ILE A 17 -6.10 -5.13 10.51
C ILE A 17 -6.64 -5.70 9.20
N LEU A 18 -7.94 -5.54 8.95
CA LEU A 18 -8.56 -6.04 7.72
C LEU A 18 -7.98 -5.36 6.47
N GLU A 19 -7.78 -4.04 6.52
CA GLU A 19 -7.16 -3.27 5.44
C GLU A 19 -5.72 -3.74 5.18
N THR A 20 -4.93 -3.92 6.24
CA THR A 20 -3.56 -4.42 6.15
C THR A 20 -3.54 -5.78 5.45
N LEU A 21 -4.32 -6.74 5.92
CA LEU A 21 -4.35 -8.08 5.34
C LEU A 21 -4.82 -8.07 3.88
N SER A 22 -5.79 -7.23 3.54
CA SER A 22 -6.25 -7.08 2.16
C SER A 22 -5.18 -6.50 1.24
N VAL A 23 -4.48 -5.43 1.66
CA VAL A 23 -3.38 -4.83 0.89
C VAL A 23 -2.23 -5.82 0.74
N LEU A 24 -1.81 -6.49 1.82
CA LEU A 24 -0.74 -7.49 1.78
C LEU A 24 -1.05 -8.61 0.79
N ARG A 25 -2.28 -9.14 0.79
CA ARG A 25 -2.73 -10.15 -0.17
C ARG A 25 -2.59 -9.66 -1.62
N GLN A 26 -3.02 -8.43 -1.89
CA GLN A 26 -2.91 -7.84 -3.24
C GLN A 26 -1.46 -7.64 -3.69
N HIS A 27 -0.54 -7.45 -2.74
CA HIS A 27 0.89 -7.35 -2.99
C HIS A 27 1.62 -8.71 -3.01
N GLY A 28 0.89 -9.82 -2.90
CA GLY A 28 1.44 -11.17 -3.02
C GLY A 28 2.11 -11.69 -1.74
N VAL A 29 1.75 -11.15 -0.58
CA VAL A 29 2.14 -11.72 0.71
C VAL A 29 1.17 -12.86 1.04
N HIS A 30 1.66 -14.08 1.01
CA HIS A 30 0.89 -15.28 1.32
C HIS A 30 1.39 -15.99 2.58
N ASP A 31 2.68 -15.91 2.86
CA ASP A 31 3.32 -16.55 4.01
C ASP A 31 3.46 -15.60 5.18
N PHE A 32 3.02 -16.06 6.35
CA PHE A 32 3.07 -15.31 7.60
C PHE A 32 3.74 -16.16 8.69
N VAL A 33 4.79 -15.62 9.32
CA VAL A 33 5.37 -16.21 10.53
C VAL A 33 4.79 -15.49 11.74
N LEU A 34 4.03 -16.21 12.56
CA LEU A 34 3.25 -15.66 13.66
C LEU A 34 3.93 -15.96 15.00
N CYS A 35 4.25 -14.93 15.78
CA CYS A 35 4.67 -15.08 17.16
C CYS A 35 3.47 -14.93 18.10
N PRO A 36 3.29 -15.80 19.11
CA PRO A 36 2.15 -15.70 20.01
C PRO A 36 2.23 -14.46 20.89
N GLY A 37 1.11 -13.76 21.04
CA GLY A 37 0.98 -12.57 21.89
C GLY A 37 -0.46 -12.08 21.92
N SER A 38 -0.86 -11.44 23.02
CA SER A 38 -2.25 -10.99 23.19
C SER A 38 -2.61 -9.81 22.29
N ARG A 39 -1.71 -8.83 22.13
CA ARG A 39 -2.01 -7.63 21.33
C ARG A 39 -2.09 -7.94 19.82
N ASN A 40 -1.29 -8.87 19.31
CA ASN A 40 -1.34 -9.30 17.93
C ASN A 40 -2.32 -10.46 17.66
N ALA A 41 -2.97 -11.00 18.69
CA ALA A 41 -3.93 -12.09 18.52
C ALA A 41 -5.01 -11.84 17.45
N PRO A 42 -5.62 -10.64 17.32
CA PRO A 42 -6.60 -10.41 16.26
C PRO A 42 -6.00 -10.44 14.85
N ILE A 43 -4.72 -10.10 14.68
CA ILE A 43 -4.01 -10.23 13.41
C ILE A 43 -3.78 -11.72 13.13
N SER A 44 -3.15 -12.43 14.07
CA SER A 44 -2.81 -13.84 13.94
C SER A 44 -4.04 -14.72 13.72
N HIS A 45 -5.13 -14.46 14.46
CA HIS A 45 -6.40 -15.14 14.26
C HIS A 45 -6.93 -14.94 12.84
N SER A 46 -6.96 -13.68 12.37
CA SER A 46 -7.49 -13.37 11.05
C SER A 46 -6.65 -14.00 9.93
N VAL A 47 -5.31 -14.01 10.07
CA VAL A 47 -4.41 -14.69 9.12
C VAL A 47 -4.77 -16.18 9.02
N CYS A 48 -4.97 -16.86 10.15
CA CYS A 48 -5.32 -18.30 10.17
C CYS A 48 -6.69 -18.62 9.57
N GLN A 49 -7.57 -17.63 9.38
CA GLN A 49 -8.91 -17.83 8.82
C GLN A 49 -9.01 -17.55 7.32
N ILE A 50 -7.98 -16.96 6.72
CA ILE A 50 -7.97 -16.59 5.30
C ILE A 50 -7.32 -17.72 4.52
N GLU A 51 -8.07 -18.31 3.59
CA GLU A 51 -7.67 -19.51 2.84
C GLU A 51 -6.39 -19.28 2.00
N ASP A 52 -6.19 -18.08 1.48
CA ASP A 52 -5.03 -17.71 0.66
C ASP A 52 -3.74 -17.54 1.48
N PHE A 53 -3.81 -17.59 2.81
CA PHE A 53 -2.67 -17.35 3.69
C PHE A 53 -2.13 -18.63 4.29
N CYS A 54 -0.81 -18.75 4.32
CA CYS A 54 -0.09 -19.83 4.98
C CYS A 54 0.52 -19.30 6.29
N ALA A 55 0.03 -19.82 7.42
CA ALA A 55 0.48 -19.43 8.74
C ALA A 55 1.51 -20.40 9.29
N HIS A 56 2.68 -19.89 9.65
CA HIS A 56 3.76 -20.59 10.34
C HIS A 56 3.89 -20.02 11.74
N THR A 57 4.17 -20.83 12.74
CA THR A 57 4.31 -20.35 14.12
C THR A 57 5.73 -20.48 14.63
N ALA A 58 6.23 -19.47 15.32
CA ALA A 58 7.50 -19.49 16.03
C ALA A 58 7.36 -18.74 17.35
N THR A 59 7.84 -19.34 18.45
CA THR A 59 7.68 -18.73 19.79
C THR A 59 8.68 -17.60 20.02
N ASP A 60 9.91 -17.77 19.53
CA ASP A 60 10.97 -16.77 19.65
C ASP A 60 10.98 -15.82 18.43
N GLU A 61 10.85 -14.52 18.67
CA GLU A 61 10.70 -13.52 17.60
C GLU A 61 11.97 -13.42 16.73
N ARG A 62 13.16 -13.55 17.32
CA ARG A 62 14.40 -13.53 16.55
C ARG A 62 14.44 -14.71 15.59
N SER A 63 14.09 -15.91 16.06
CA SER A 63 13.99 -17.10 15.23
C SER A 63 12.93 -16.94 14.15
N ALA A 64 11.77 -16.34 14.47
CA ALA A 64 10.72 -16.02 13.51
C ALA A 64 11.23 -15.09 12.38
N GLY A 65 11.98 -14.06 12.74
CA GLY A 65 12.58 -13.14 11.77
C GLY A 65 13.50 -13.85 10.78
N PHE A 66 14.39 -14.72 11.25
CA PHE A 66 15.29 -15.49 10.38
C PHE A 66 14.56 -16.60 9.60
N MET A 67 13.53 -17.21 10.18
CA MET A 67 12.67 -18.16 9.44
C MET A 67 12.03 -17.47 8.24
N ALA A 68 11.40 -16.30 8.44
CA ALA A 68 10.80 -15.53 7.38
C ALA A 68 11.82 -15.05 6.33
N LEU A 69 13.03 -14.67 6.78
CA LEU A 69 14.11 -14.31 5.87
C LEU A 69 14.50 -15.48 4.97
N GLY A 70 14.67 -16.67 5.51
CA GLY A 70 14.97 -17.88 4.74
C GLY A 70 13.86 -18.18 3.73
N MET A 71 12.60 -18.04 4.13
CA MET A 71 11.46 -18.22 3.24
C MET A 71 11.46 -17.20 2.10
N ALA A 72 11.64 -15.90 2.40
CA ALA A 72 11.65 -14.85 1.39
C ALA A 72 12.81 -15.02 0.38
N LEU A 73 13.97 -15.42 0.84
CA LEU A 73 15.14 -15.72 -0.03
C LEU A 73 14.90 -16.95 -0.93
N ALA A 74 14.23 -17.97 -0.41
CA ALA A 74 13.97 -19.20 -1.15
C ALA A 74 12.84 -19.04 -2.18
N THR A 75 11.81 -18.24 -1.88
CA THR A 75 10.63 -18.09 -2.73
C THR A 75 10.68 -16.86 -3.61
N HIS A 76 11.56 -15.89 -3.32
CA HIS A 76 11.63 -14.58 -3.96
C HIS A 76 10.30 -13.80 -3.87
N THR A 77 9.48 -14.10 -2.85
CA THR A 77 8.20 -13.44 -2.57
C THR A 77 8.25 -12.74 -1.21
N PRO A 78 7.43 -11.69 -0.99
CA PRO A 78 7.39 -11.04 0.31
C PRO A 78 6.77 -11.96 1.37
N VAL A 79 7.43 -12.02 2.53
CA VAL A 79 6.98 -12.80 3.70
C VAL A 79 6.76 -11.87 4.88
N ALA A 80 5.67 -12.07 5.62
CA ALA A 80 5.34 -11.26 6.80
C ALA A 80 5.71 -11.95 8.11
N VAL A 81 6.20 -11.18 9.07
CA VAL A 81 6.40 -11.62 10.46
C VAL A 81 5.50 -10.79 11.37
N VAL A 82 4.70 -11.45 12.19
CA VAL A 82 3.75 -10.78 13.08
C VAL A 82 4.17 -10.95 14.54
N VAL A 83 4.39 -9.86 15.23
CA VAL A 83 4.81 -9.83 16.64
C VAL A 83 3.89 -8.96 17.49
N THR A 84 3.89 -9.21 18.79
CA THR A 84 3.19 -8.37 19.76
C THR A 84 3.95 -7.08 20.07
N SER A 85 3.42 -6.24 20.95
CA SER A 85 4.04 -4.95 21.32
C SER A 85 5.27 -5.11 22.21
N GLY A 86 6.09 -4.07 22.28
CA GLY A 86 7.24 -3.97 23.16
C GLY A 86 8.48 -4.66 22.58
N SER A 87 9.26 -5.30 23.44
CA SER A 87 10.57 -5.92 23.09
C SER A 87 10.48 -7.01 22.01
N ALA A 88 9.30 -7.54 21.73
CA ALA A 88 9.06 -8.47 20.62
C ALA A 88 9.52 -7.89 19.28
N LEU A 89 9.21 -6.61 19.01
CA LEU A 89 9.69 -5.92 17.82
C LEU A 89 11.23 -5.78 17.81
N ALA A 90 11.83 -5.44 18.95
CA ALA A 90 13.29 -5.28 19.04
C ALA A 90 14.06 -6.58 18.73
N ASN A 91 13.48 -7.74 19.03
CA ASN A 91 14.07 -9.04 18.71
C ASN A 91 14.14 -9.32 17.19
N LEU A 92 13.39 -8.59 16.37
CA LEU A 92 13.44 -8.70 14.90
C LEU A 92 14.63 -7.94 14.29
N TYR A 93 15.30 -7.07 15.05
CA TYR A 93 16.37 -6.21 14.53
C TYR A 93 17.51 -6.98 13.84
N PRO A 94 18.03 -8.11 14.38
CA PRO A 94 19.06 -8.89 13.69
C PRO A 94 18.62 -9.40 12.32
N ALA A 95 17.37 -9.88 12.21
CA ALA A 95 16.81 -10.32 10.93
C ALA A 95 16.57 -9.14 9.97
N ALA A 96 16.20 -7.97 10.50
CA ALA A 96 16.05 -6.75 9.69
C ALA A 96 17.39 -6.32 9.08
N CYS A 97 18.49 -6.38 9.85
CA CYS A 97 19.83 -6.09 9.34
C CYS A 97 20.18 -7.02 8.17
N GLU A 98 20.03 -8.31 8.35
CA GLU A 98 20.36 -9.29 7.30
C GLU A 98 19.45 -9.11 6.07
N ALA A 99 18.14 -8.96 6.27
CA ALA A 99 17.19 -8.72 5.19
C ALA A 99 17.50 -7.45 4.38
N PHE A 100 17.97 -6.39 5.06
CA PHE A 100 18.35 -5.14 4.40
C PHE A 100 19.52 -5.33 3.44
N TYR A 101 20.58 -6.02 3.86
CA TYR A 101 21.76 -6.25 3.03
C TYR A 101 21.54 -7.34 1.97
N GLN A 102 20.64 -8.31 2.22
CA GLN A 102 20.26 -9.33 1.27
C GLN A 102 19.19 -8.82 0.26
N HIS A 103 18.68 -7.60 0.46
CA HIS A 103 17.57 -7.05 -0.32
C HIS A 103 16.32 -7.96 -0.29
N ALA A 104 16.11 -8.66 0.82
CA ALA A 104 14.99 -9.58 0.99
C ALA A 104 13.70 -8.83 1.31
N PRO A 105 12.59 -9.12 0.62
CA PRO A 105 11.31 -8.44 0.84
C PRO A 105 10.61 -8.99 2.09
N LEU A 106 10.98 -8.51 3.27
CA LEU A 106 10.33 -8.83 4.53
C LEU A 106 9.36 -7.74 4.99
N VAL A 107 8.22 -8.16 5.54
CA VAL A 107 7.24 -7.27 6.14
C VAL A 107 7.16 -7.55 7.63
N PHE A 108 7.77 -6.71 8.45
CA PHE A 108 7.66 -6.78 9.91
C PHE A 108 6.38 -6.08 10.34
N ILE A 109 5.46 -6.82 10.98
CA ILE A 109 4.19 -6.31 11.49
C ILE A 109 4.22 -6.37 13.01
N SER A 110 4.18 -5.22 13.65
CA SER A 110 4.05 -5.12 15.11
C SER A 110 2.66 -4.63 15.51
N ALA A 111 2.00 -5.35 16.38
CA ALA A 111 0.85 -4.81 17.09
C ALA A 111 1.33 -3.81 18.15
N ASP A 112 0.59 -2.74 18.38
CA ASP A 112 0.95 -1.72 19.34
C ASP A 112 -0.24 -1.30 20.22
N ARG A 113 0.06 -0.59 21.29
CA ARG A 113 -0.90 0.17 22.05
C ARG A 113 -1.30 1.44 21.28
N PRO A 114 -2.49 2.00 21.51
CA PRO A 114 -2.81 3.34 21.03
C PRO A 114 -1.75 4.36 21.45
N ALA A 115 -1.44 5.31 20.57
CA ALA A 115 -0.36 6.28 20.80
C ALA A 115 -0.50 7.06 22.13
N ALA A 116 -1.73 7.33 22.57
CA ALA A 116 -2.02 8.01 23.82
C ALA A 116 -1.60 7.23 25.08
N TRP A 117 -1.36 5.92 24.97
CA TRP A 117 -0.98 5.05 26.12
C TRP A 117 0.53 4.84 26.22
N ILE A 118 1.27 5.17 25.18
CA ILE A 118 2.73 5.03 25.17
C ILE A 118 3.34 6.09 26.08
N GLY A 119 4.21 5.65 26.99
CA GLY A 119 4.81 6.54 27.98
C GLY A 119 3.92 6.86 29.20
N GLN A 120 2.77 6.21 29.34
CA GLN A 120 1.82 6.38 30.44
C GLN A 120 1.93 5.26 31.51
N MET A 121 3.11 4.69 31.69
CA MET A 121 3.37 3.53 32.59
C MET A 121 2.58 2.27 32.23
N ASP A 122 2.02 2.19 31.03
CA ASP A 122 1.37 0.97 30.54
C ASP A 122 2.43 -0.09 30.21
N GLY A 123 2.17 -1.30 30.68
CA GLY A 123 3.12 -2.41 30.52
C GLY A 123 3.30 -2.80 29.06
N GLN A 124 4.49 -3.29 28.71
CA GLN A 124 4.82 -3.81 27.38
C GLN A 124 4.64 -2.77 26.26
N THR A 125 5.03 -1.52 26.54
CA THR A 125 5.07 -0.42 25.58
C THR A 125 6.48 0.07 25.36
N MET A 126 6.75 0.52 24.14
CA MET A 126 7.95 1.25 23.74
C MET A 126 7.63 2.11 22.52
N PRO A 127 8.44 3.13 22.18
CA PRO A 127 8.32 3.81 20.89
C PRO A 127 8.63 2.83 19.75
N GLN A 128 7.59 2.30 19.10
CA GLN A 128 7.73 1.27 18.05
C GLN A 128 7.94 1.86 16.66
N GLU A 129 7.34 3.02 16.40
CA GLU A 129 7.54 3.72 15.14
C GLU A 129 9.04 4.05 14.94
N GLY A 130 9.60 3.59 13.81
CA GLY A 130 11.02 3.78 13.52
C GLY A 130 12.00 2.96 14.37
N ALA A 131 11.54 2.07 15.24
CA ALA A 131 12.42 1.29 16.14
C ALA A 131 13.44 0.41 15.41
N LEU A 132 13.15 -0.01 14.17
CA LEU A 132 14.11 -0.75 13.33
C LEU A 132 15.09 0.17 12.58
N GLY A 133 14.96 1.49 12.74
CA GLY A 133 15.90 2.48 12.24
C GLY A 133 16.14 2.40 10.74
N LYS A 134 17.42 2.47 10.36
CA LYS A 134 17.84 2.44 8.95
C LYS A 134 17.85 1.02 8.35
N MET A 135 17.54 -0.01 9.12
CA MET A 135 17.53 -1.40 8.68
C MET A 135 16.21 -1.81 8.01
N VAL A 136 15.33 -0.85 7.76
CA VAL A 136 14.12 -1.01 6.94
C VAL A 136 14.05 0.08 5.89
N LYS A 137 13.50 -0.24 4.73
CA LYS A 137 13.32 0.71 3.64
C LYS A 137 12.26 1.76 3.99
N MET A 138 11.27 1.35 4.76
CA MET A 138 10.19 2.21 5.24
C MET A 138 9.62 1.67 6.55
N SER A 139 9.30 2.57 7.47
CA SER A 139 8.55 2.27 8.69
C SER A 139 7.31 3.15 8.74
N VAL A 140 6.15 2.54 8.94
CA VAL A 140 4.87 3.24 9.02
C VAL A 140 4.10 2.85 10.27
N SER A 141 3.43 3.81 10.89
CA SER A 141 2.45 3.58 11.96
C SER A 141 1.07 3.96 11.47
N LEU A 142 0.11 3.03 11.55
CA LEU A 142 -1.20 3.23 10.97
C LEU A 142 -2.07 4.13 11.87
N PRO A 143 -2.72 5.18 11.33
CA PRO A 143 -3.68 5.97 12.08
C PRO A 143 -4.94 5.15 12.38
N GLU A 144 -5.45 5.21 13.62
CA GLU A 144 -6.64 4.42 14.01
C GLU A 144 -7.96 4.96 13.42
N ASP A 145 -8.03 6.25 13.14
CA ASP A 145 -9.26 6.96 12.73
C ASP A 145 -9.32 7.33 11.25
N ASN A 146 -8.27 7.04 10.47
CA ASN A 146 -8.17 7.42 9.06
C ASN A 146 -7.76 6.25 8.17
N LEU A 147 -8.73 5.42 7.79
CA LEU A 147 -8.48 4.24 6.97
C LEU A 147 -7.91 4.57 5.57
N TRP A 148 -8.29 5.71 4.99
CA TRP A 148 -7.73 6.15 3.72
C TRP A 148 -6.24 6.44 3.80
N HIS A 149 -5.81 7.10 4.88
CA HIS A 149 -4.40 7.35 5.12
C HIS A 149 -3.65 6.06 5.46
N ALA A 150 -4.25 5.17 6.25
CA ALA A 150 -3.69 3.85 6.54
C ALA A 150 -3.45 3.05 5.24
N ASN A 151 -4.45 2.99 4.35
CA ASN A 151 -4.30 2.33 3.04
C ASN A 151 -3.14 2.90 2.21
N ARG A 152 -3.00 4.22 2.16
CA ARG A 152 -1.89 4.87 1.46
C ARG A 152 -0.55 4.42 2.04
N LEU A 153 -0.37 4.49 3.37
CA LEU A 153 0.87 4.10 4.05
C LEU A 153 1.22 2.63 3.80
N LEU A 154 0.22 1.75 3.84
CA LEU A 154 0.38 0.32 3.54
C LEU A 154 0.90 0.09 2.12
N ASN A 155 0.29 0.74 1.13
CA ASN A 155 0.74 0.62 -0.25
C ASN A 155 2.14 1.19 -0.45
N GLU A 156 2.47 2.35 0.14
CA GLU A 156 3.81 2.94 0.07
C GLU A 156 4.86 2.00 0.68
N ALA A 157 4.56 1.37 1.83
CA ALA A 157 5.44 0.39 2.44
C ALA A 157 5.65 -0.83 1.53
N MET A 158 4.57 -1.36 0.95
CA MET A 158 4.69 -2.53 0.07
C MET A 158 5.42 -2.22 -1.24
N LEU A 159 5.25 -1.04 -1.82
CA LEU A 159 6.04 -0.59 -2.96
C LEU A 159 7.52 -0.48 -2.61
N ALA A 160 7.86 0.04 -1.42
CA ALA A 160 9.24 0.10 -0.93
C ALA A 160 9.83 -1.29 -0.66
N CYS A 161 8.99 -2.25 -0.23
CA CYS A 161 9.40 -3.60 0.08
C CYS A 161 9.83 -4.37 -1.17
N LYS A 162 9.02 -4.32 -2.24
CA LYS A 162 9.16 -5.26 -3.36
C LYS A 162 9.28 -4.63 -4.75
N ASP A 163 8.67 -3.46 -4.97
CA ASP A 163 8.56 -2.91 -6.32
C ASP A 163 9.60 -1.83 -6.62
N ARG A 164 10.13 -1.16 -5.61
CA ARG A 164 11.25 -0.20 -5.74
C ARG A 164 12.58 -0.89 -5.51
N LEU A 165 13.50 -0.73 -6.46
CA LEU A 165 14.83 -1.32 -6.36
C LEU A 165 15.82 -0.39 -5.60
N PRO A 166 16.70 -0.97 -4.78
CA PRO A 166 16.73 -2.35 -4.36
C PRO A 166 15.57 -2.68 -3.41
N GLN A 167 15.03 -3.89 -3.52
CA GLN A 167 14.05 -4.42 -2.56
C GLN A 167 14.61 -4.42 -1.14
N GLY A 168 13.75 -4.63 -0.14
CA GLY A 168 14.21 -4.78 1.22
C GLY A 168 13.09 -4.78 2.26
N PRO A 169 13.43 -4.94 3.52
CA PRO A 169 12.45 -5.06 4.59
C PRO A 169 11.73 -3.75 4.87
N VAL A 170 10.49 -3.87 5.34
CA VAL A 170 9.65 -2.75 5.81
C VAL A 170 9.00 -3.07 7.15
N HIS A 171 8.60 -2.04 7.87
CA HIS A 171 7.92 -2.17 9.15
C HIS A 171 6.55 -1.50 9.12
N ILE A 172 5.52 -2.23 9.53
CA ILE A 172 4.13 -1.77 9.67
C ILE A 172 3.74 -1.91 11.13
N ASN A 173 3.59 -0.78 11.82
CA ASN A 173 3.10 -0.72 13.19
C ASN A 173 1.58 -0.51 13.20
N ILE A 174 0.87 -1.37 13.90
CA ILE A 174 -0.61 -1.35 13.95
C ILE A 174 -1.06 -1.07 15.38
N PRO A 175 -1.41 0.16 15.73
CA PRO A 175 -2.09 0.47 16.97
C PRO A 175 -3.44 -0.24 17.03
N ILE A 176 -3.72 -0.89 18.15
CA ILE A 176 -4.96 -1.66 18.37
C ILE A 176 -5.59 -1.24 19.69
N SER A 177 -6.70 -0.53 19.59
CA SER A 177 -7.53 -0.13 20.73
C SER A 177 -8.37 -1.29 21.27
N GLU A 178 -8.76 -1.24 22.52
CA GLU A 178 -9.74 -2.17 23.10
C GLU A 178 -11.14 -1.99 22.48
N PRO A 179 -11.94 -3.02 22.36
CA PRO A 179 -11.66 -4.41 22.73
C PRO A 179 -10.85 -5.18 21.66
N VAL A 180 -9.77 -5.83 22.09
CA VAL A 180 -8.85 -6.58 21.19
C VAL A 180 -9.52 -7.82 20.58
N TYR A 181 -10.33 -8.53 21.38
CA TYR A 181 -10.92 -9.83 21.02
C TYR A 181 -12.35 -9.70 20.45
N LYS A 182 -12.53 -8.84 19.45
CA LYS A 182 -13.82 -8.71 18.76
C LYS A 182 -13.67 -9.21 17.32
N PHE A 183 -14.43 -10.28 17.00
CA PHE A 183 -14.40 -10.96 15.72
C PHE A 183 -15.79 -11.00 15.12
N ASN A 184 -16.07 -10.19 14.10
CA ASN A 184 -17.39 -10.13 13.46
C ASN A 184 -17.34 -9.86 11.95
N ALA A 185 -16.16 -9.68 11.37
CA ALA A 185 -16.03 -9.48 9.93
C ALA A 185 -16.07 -10.83 9.20
N LYS A 186 -16.86 -10.92 8.14
CA LYS A 186 -17.05 -12.15 7.35
C LYS A 186 -16.01 -12.33 6.25
N ALA A 187 -15.43 -11.24 5.77
CA ALA A 187 -14.46 -11.24 4.67
C ALA A 187 -13.53 -10.04 4.79
N LEU A 188 -12.41 -10.08 4.07
CA LEU A 188 -11.55 -8.91 3.87
C LEU A 188 -12.28 -7.86 3.01
N PRO A 189 -12.03 -6.57 3.26
CA PRO A 189 -12.52 -5.50 2.38
C PRO A 189 -11.84 -5.58 1.00
N ASP A 190 -12.49 -5.04 0.00
CA ASP A 190 -11.86 -4.74 -1.29
C ASP A 190 -11.02 -3.48 -1.14
N ALA A 191 -9.83 -3.62 -0.56
CA ALA A 191 -8.92 -2.52 -0.31
C ALA A 191 -8.28 -2.03 -1.61
N ARG A 192 -8.03 -0.74 -1.70
CA ARG A 192 -7.28 -0.16 -2.82
C ARG A 192 -5.85 -0.70 -2.83
N GLY A 193 -5.44 -1.34 -3.91
CA GLY A 193 -4.06 -1.76 -4.17
C GLY A 193 -3.37 -0.81 -5.15
N ILE A 194 -2.10 -0.48 -4.89
CA ILE A 194 -1.26 0.34 -5.77
C ILE A 194 -0.12 -0.53 -6.29
N ARG A 195 0.08 -0.51 -7.60
CA ARG A 195 1.16 -1.25 -8.26
C ARG A 195 2.05 -0.29 -9.03
N LEU A 196 3.36 -0.50 -8.94
CA LEU A 196 4.34 0.20 -9.76
C LEU A 196 4.53 -0.57 -11.07
N ARG A 197 4.47 0.16 -12.19
CA ARG A 197 4.85 -0.36 -13.51
C ARG A 197 5.93 0.55 -14.09
N ASN A 198 7.05 -0.03 -14.44
CA ASN A 198 8.08 0.68 -15.18
C ASN A 198 7.70 0.70 -16.66
N ILE A 199 7.54 1.89 -17.21
CA ILE A 199 7.32 2.09 -18.64
C ILE A 199 8.66 2.55 -19.22
N SER A 200 9.27 1.71 -20.06
CA SER A 200 10.48 2.12 -20.79
C SER A 200 10.08 2.94 -22.02
N PRO A 201 10.48 4.22 -22.12
CA PRO A 201 10.18 5.05 -23.28
C PRO A 201 10.97 4.66 -24.52
N TRP A 202 11.91 3.71 -24.41
CA TRP A 202 12.85 3.36 -25.47
C TRP A 202 12.44 2.14 -26.29
N HIS A 203 11.43 1.38 -25.89
CA HIS A 203 10.89 0.31 -26.72
C HIS A 203 9.93 0.86 -27.75
N LYS A 204 10.40 0.95 -29.00
CA LYS A 204 9.59 1.43 -30.16
C LYS A 204 8.45 0.49 -30.52
N THR A 205 8.51 -0.75 -30.11
CA THR A 205 7.44 -1.75 -30.24
C THR A 205 7.44 -2.65 -29.01
N PRO A 206 6.29 -2.88 -28.36
CA PRO A 206 6.22 -3.85 -27.27
C PRO A 206 6.56 -5.23 -27.84
N GLU A 207 7.58 -5.88 -27.30
CA GLU A 207 7.93 -7.25 -27.72
C GLU A 207 6.90 -8.28 -27.25
N ASN A 208 6.07 -7.90 -26.26
CA ASN A 208 4.96 -8.71 -25.74
C ASN A 208 3.74 -7.85 -25.47
N GLU A 209 2.52 -8.40 -25.65
CA GLU A 209 1.26 -7.74 -25.29
C GLU A 209 1.19 -7.32 -23.80
N GLN A 210 1.98 -7.96 -22.93
CA GLN A 210 2.09 -7.63 -21.51
C GLN A 210 2.74 -6.27 -21.24
N ASP A 211 3.51 -5.73 -22.18
CA ASP A 211 4.16 -4.42 -22.09
C ASP A 211 3.24 -3.28 -22.54
N CYS A 212 2.10 -3.59 -23.12
CA CYS A 212 1.09 -2.61 -23.51
C CYS A 212 0.26 -2.17 -22.31
N LEU A 213 0.19 -0.85 -22.07
CA LEU A 213 -0.81 -0.28 -21.18
C LEU A 213 -2.15 -0.23 -21.92
N VAL A 214 -3.02 -1.16 -21.59
CA VAL A 214 -4.40 -1.13 -22.08
C VAL A 214 -5.21 -0.19 -21.18
N LEU A 215 -5.68 0.91 -21.75
CA LEU A 215 -6.55 1.84 -21.02
C LEU A 215 -7.88 1.18 -20.68
N PRO A 216 -8.40 1.40 -19.46
CA PRO A 216 -9.69 0.86 -19.06
C PRO A 216 -10.80 1.37 -19.98
N GLN A 217 -11.80 0.53 -20.21
CA GLN A 217 -13.01 0.98 -20.92
C GLN A 217 -13.78 1.96 -20.04
N GLY A 218 -14.35 2.99 -20.68
CA GLY A 218 -15.15 4.01 -20.01
C GLY A 218 -14.61 5.41 -20.20
N ARG A 219 -15.10 6.34 -19.37
CA ARG A 219 -14.69 7.74 -19.44
C ARG A 219 -13.36 7.93 -18.73
N THR A 220 -12.34 8.29 -19.51
CA THR A 220 -11.01 8.59 -19.00
C THR A 220 -10.79 10.11 -19.00
N LEU A 221 -10.22 10.61 -17.91
CA LEU A 221 -9.77 11.99 -17.77
C LEU A 221 -8.27 12.00 -17.52
N ILE A 222 -7.56 12.82 -18.29
CA ILE A 222 -6.13 13.06 -18.06
C ILE A 222 -5.99 14.41 -17.35
N VAL A 223 -5.26 14.42 -16.23
CA VAL A 223 -4.97 15.63 -15.46
C VAL A 223 -3.46 15.84 -15.40
N ILE A 224 -3.02 17.01 -15.82
CA ILE A 224 -1.60 17.38 -15.79
C ILE A 224 -1.40 18.40 -14.69
N GLY A 225 -0.67 17.99 -13.66
CA GLY A 225 -0.24 18.86 -12.57
C GLY A 225 1.03 19.64 -12.93
N GLN A 226 1.77 20.00 -11.92
CA GLN A 226 3.06 20.68 -12.10
C GLN A 226 4.07 19.77 -12.81
N LEU A 227 4.63 20.24 -13.92
CA LEU A 227 5.70 19.55 -14.63
C LEU A 227 7.06 20.19 -14.33
N HIS A 228 8.09 19.36 -14.18
CA HIS A 228 9.46 19.79 -14.12
C HIS A 228 10.05 19.98 -15.52
N ILE A 229 11.09 20.82 -15.64
CA ILE A 229 11.72 21.18 -16.94
C ILE A 229 12.25 19.94 -17.69
N THR A 230 12.58 18.87 -16.97
CA THR A 230 13.09 17.62 -17.53
C THR A 230 12.03 16.69 -18.12
N GLU A 231 10.74 16.98 -17.93
CA GLU A 231 9.63 16.15 -18.42
C GLU A 231 9.21 16.51 -19.85
N GLN A 232 10.17 16.53 -20.76
CA GLN A 232 9.94 16.91 -22.17
C GLN A 232 9.12 15.89 -22.97
N ALA A 233 8.92 14.70 -22.47
CA ALA A 233 8.16 13.65 -23.15
C ALA A 233 6.63 13.86 -23.09
N VAL A 234 6.15 14.66 -22.13
CA VAL A 234 4.70 14.88 -21.91
C VAL A 234 4.01 15.50 -23.12
N PRO A 235 4.56 16.54 -23.80
CA PRO A 235 3.94 17.10 -25.00
C PRO A 235 3.77 16.08 -26.12
N PHE A 236 4.72 15.16 -26.29
CA PHE A 236 4.65 14.11 -27.32
C PHE A 236 3.55 13.08 -27.03
N ILE A 237 3.43 12.66 -25.77
CA ILE A 237 2.36 11.75 -25.35
C ILE A 237 0.99 12.42 -25.53
N LEU A 238 0.88 13.69 -25.21
CA LEU A 238 -0.37 14.44 -25.34
C LEU A 238 -0.83 14.59 -26.78
N GLN A 239 0.07 14.82 -27.72
CA GLN A 239 -0.28 14.90 -29.15
C GLN A 239 -0.89 13.59 -29.68
N GLN A 240 -0.47 12.44 -29.14
CA GLN A 240 -0.98 11.14 -29.57
C GLN A 240 -2.33 10.77 -28.93
N VAL A 241 -2.64 11.32 -27.75
CA VAL A 241 -3.86 10.95 -27.01
C VAL A 241 -4.93 12.04 -27.02
N SER A 242 -4.61 13.28 -27.42
CA SER A 242 -5.52 14.42 -27.37
C SER A 242 -6.81 14.24 -28.17
N ALA A 243 -6.75 13.50 -29.29
CA ALA A 243 -7.91 13.27 -30.14
C ALA A 243 -9.03 12.43 -29.48
N ASN A 244 -8.70 11.64 -28.44
CA ASN A 244 -9.60 10.66 -27.85
C ASN A 244 -9.93 10.91 -26.37
N PHE A 245 -9.22 11.83 -25.71
CA PHE A 245 -9.35 12.05 -24.27
C PHE A 245 -9.54 13.52 -23.90
N ARG A 246 -10.31 13.76 -22.86
CA ARG A 246 -10.38 15.07 -22.25
C ARG A 246 -9.15 15.29 -21.38
N ILE A 247 -8.42 16.39 -21.67
CA ILE A 247 -7.20 16.73 -20.93
C ILE A 247 -7.46 18.02 -20.15
N VAL A 248 -7.15 17.96 -18.86
CA VAL A 248 -7.18 19.10 -17.94
C VAL A 248 -5.75 19.42 -17.52
N ALA A 249 -5.30 20.63 -17.76
CA ALA A 249 -3.95 21.05 -17.45
C ALA A 249 -3.93 22.25 -16.50
N GLU A 250 -3.20 22.08 -15.39
CA GLU A 250 -2.91 23.15 -14.44
C GLU A 250 -2.00 24.20 -15.08
N ASN A 251 -2.07 25.46 -14.62
CA ASN A 251 -1.18 26.52 -15.09
C ASN A 251 0.30 26.17 -14.86
N LEU A 252 0.61 25.45 -13.79
CA LEU A 252 1.96 25.01 -13.45
C LEU A 252 2.48 23.89 -14.37
N SER A 253 1.63 23.30 -15.19
CA SER A 253 2.05 22.30 -16.17
C SER A 253 2.90 22.90 -17.29
N LYS A 254 2.76 24.22 -17.53
CA LYS A 254 3.41 24.93 -18.65
C LYS A 254 3.20 24.24 -20.00
N THR A 255 2.08 23.51 -20.14
CA THR A 255 1.75 22.77 -21.34
C THR A 255 0.89 23.66 -22.23
N PRO A 256 1.45 24.31 -23.26
CA PRO A 256 0.70 25.14 -24.18
C PRO A 256 0.09 24.25 -25.25
N THR A 257 -1.06 23.64 -24.98
CA THR A 257 -1.78 22.95 -26.05
C THR A 257 -3.20 23.51 -26.14
N PRO A 258 -3.71 23.81 -27.34
CA PRO A 258 -5.07 24.27 -27.53
C PRO A 258 -6.10 23.24 -27.11
N ASP A 259 -5.69 21.98 -26.93
CA ASP A 259 -6.56 20.84 -26.60
C ASP A 259 -6.71 20.60 -25.09
N CYS A 260 -6.05 21.41 -24.24
CA CYS A 260 -6.13 21.30 -22.78
C CYS A 260 -7.10 22.33 -22.20
N THR A 261 -7.97 21.89 -21.32
CA THR A 261 -8.87 22.77 -20.56
C THR A 261 -8.24 23.11 -19.21
N ASN A 262 -8.24 24.39 -18.83
CA ASN A 262 -7.81 24.78 -17.49
C ASN A 262 -8.87 24.31 -16.46
N PRO A 263 -8.48 23.74 -15.31
CA PRO A 263 -9.43 23.26 -14.31
C PRO A 263 -10.37 24.35 -13.77
N CYS A 264 -9.93 25.62 -13.76
CA CYS A 264 -10.79 26.76 -13.37
C CYS A 264 -11.91 27.09 -14.37
N GLN A 265 -11.84 26.55 -15.59
CA GLN A 265 -12.87 26.74 -16.62
C GLN A 265 -13.94 25.63 -16.62
N ILE A 266 -13.81 24.66 -15.73
CA ILE A 266 -14.70 23.51 -15.64
C ILE A 266 -15.66 23.68 -14.47
N ASP A 267 -16.96 23.57 -14.77
CA ASP A 267 -17.98 23.42 -13.73
C ASP A 267 -17.97 21.97 -13.21
N TRP A 268 -17.24 21.75 -12.12
CA TRP A 268 -17.08 20.45 -11.50
C TRP A 268 -18.38 19.91 -10.89
N THR A 269 -19.39 20.75 -10.66
CA THR A 269 -20.68 20.31 -10.14
C THR A 269 -21.51 19.56 -11.21
N ARG A 270 -21.25 19.87 -12.48
CA ARG A 270 -21.88 19.21 -13.65
C ARG A 270 -21.04 18.10 -14.24
N MET A 271 -19.82 17.95 -13.75
CA MET A 271 -18.93 16.90 -14.25
C MET A 271 -19.46 15.52 -13.88
N LYS A 272 -19.62 14.65 -14.88
CA LYS A 272 -20.00 13.25 -14.65
C LYS A 272 -18.78 12.47 -14.10
N ARG A 273 -19.05 11.47 -13.25
CA ARG A 273 -18.03 10.56 -12.75
C ARG A 273 -17.20 9.99 -13.90
N VAL A 274 -15.88 9.97 -13.72
CA VAL A 274 -14.93 9.30 -14.62
C VAL A 274 -14.65 7.89 -14.13
N ASP A 275 -14.41 6.98 -15.06
CA ASP A 275 -14.07 5.59 -14.74
C ASP A 275 -12.57 5.44 -14.50
N CYS A 276 -11.75 6.11 -15.31
CA CYS A 276 -10.31 6.14 -15.15
C CYS A 276 -9.79 7.59 -15.06
N LEU A 277 -8.93 7.84 -14.09
CA LEU A 277 -8.16 9.08 -13.94
C LEU A 277 -6.70 8.78 -14.23
N ILE A 278 -6.10 9.55 -15.14
CA ILE A 278 -4.65 9.52 -15.38
C ILE A 278 -4.08 10.85 -14.94
N THR A 279 -3.19 10.84 -13.96
CA THR A 279 -2.50 12.04 -13.51
C THR A 279 -1.03 12.00 -13.95
N LEU A 280 -0.51 13.14 -14.42
CA LEU A 280 0.88 13.31 -14.83
C LEU A 280 1.51 14.47 -14.04
N GLY A 281 2.78 14.32 -13.71
CA GLY A 281 3.55 15.33 -12.98
C GLY A 281 3.21 15.42 -11.50
N GLY A 282 3.61 16.53 -10.88
CA GLY A 282 3.51 16.75 -9.44
C GLY A 282 2.20 17.39 -8.98
N HIS A 283 2.31 18.48 -8.25
CA HIS A 283 1.18 19.09 -7.55
C HIS A 283 0.00 19.48 -8.45
N ILE A 284 -1.19 19.12 -8.01
CA ILE A 284 -2.46 19.62 -8.50
C ILE A 284 -2.92 20.71 -7.53
N VAL A 285 -3.07 21.94 -8.01
CA VAL A 285 -3.37 23.11 -7.16
C VAL A 285 -4.87 23.34 -7.03
N ASN A 286 -5.65 23.13 -8.09
CA ASN A 286 -7.07 23.42 -8.10
C ASN A 286 -7.83 22.62 -7.04
N LYS A 287 -8.50 23.35 -6.12
CA LYS A 287 -9.22 22.77 -4.98
C LYS A 287 -10.47 22.00 -5.42
N GLU A 288 -11.22 22.54 -6.35
CA GLU A 288 -12.49 21.97 -6.83
C GLU A 288 -12.26 20.63 -7.53
N LEU A 289 -11.21 20.54 -8.35
CA LEU A 289 -10.74 19.29 -8.96
C LEU A 289 -10.43 18.23 -7.89
N LYS A 290 -9.66 18.59 -6.86
CA LYS A 290 -9.32 17.66 -5.75
C LYS A 290 -10.55 17.21 -4.98
N GLU A 291 -11.47 18.13 -4.68
CA GLU A 291 -12.73 17.82 -4.02
C GLU A 291 -13.61 16.91 -4.86
N PHE A 292 -13.70 17.18 -6.17
CA PHE A 292 -14.45 16.33 -7.09
C PHE A 292 -13.97 14.88 -7.02
N PHE A 293 -12.65 14.62 -7.11
CA PHE A 293 -12.12 13.25 -7.04
C PHE A 293 -12.17 12.62 -5.65
N ARG A 294 -12.16 13.40 -4.58
CA ARG A 294 -12.42 12.87 -3.23
C ARG A 294 -13.86 12.38 -3.07
N LYS A 295 -14.83 13.08 -3.67
CA LYS A 295 -16.26 12.72 -3.64
C LYS A 295 -16.62 11.64 -4.67
N HIS A 296 -16.02 11.69 -5.85
CA HIS A 296 -16.32 10.82 -6.98
C HIS A 296 -15.11 10.03 -7.42
N ARG A 297 -14.67 9.11 -6.54
CA ARG A 297 -13.48 8.30 -6.81
C ARG A 297 -13.64 7.52 -8.11
N PRO A 298 -12.65 7.59 -9.04
CA PRO A 298 -12.63 6.75 -10.22
C PRO A 298 -12.45 5.28 -9.84
N LYS A 299 -12.81 4.37 -10.73
CA LYS A 299 -12.53 2.94 -10.53
C LYS A 299 -11.05 2.65 -10.57
N GLU A 300 -10.35 3.33 -11.49
CA GLU A 300 -8.90 3.24 -11.63
C GLU A 300 -8.27 4.62 -11.61
N HIS A 301 -7.12 4.73 -10.97
CA HIS A 301 -6.29 5.94 -10.98
C HIS A 301 -4.84 5.52 -11.33
N TRP A 302 -4.36 6.03 -12.44
CA TRP A 302 -2.98 5.85 -12.88
C TRP A 302 -2.23 7.15 -12.65
N HIS A 303 -1.10 7.07 -11.95
CA HIS A 303 -0.21 8.21 -11.79
C HIS A 303 1.09 7.95 -12.53
N VAL A 304 1.44 8.84 -13.44
CA VAL A 304 2.67 8.75 -14.24
C VAL A 304 3.66 9.79 -13.70
N SER A 305 4.76 9.29 -13.13
CA SER A 305 5.84 10.12 -12.60
C SER A 305 7.20 9.45 -12.83
N PRO A 306 8.30 10.22 -12.92
CA PRO A 306 9.63 9.66 -13.13
C PRO A 306 10.17 8.88 -11.93
N ASP A 307 9.65 9.16 -10.72
CA ASP A 307 10.11 8.58 -9.45
C ASP A 307 9.16 7.51 -8.88
N GLY A 308 8.04 7.23 -9.56
CA GLY A 308 7.03 6.30 -9.07
C GLY A 308 6.35 6.78 -7.79
N ALA A 309 6.16 8.09 -7.64
CA ALA A 309 5.44 8.67 -6.51
C ALA A 309 3.99 8.17 -6.45
N VAL A 310 3.44 8.08 -5.25
CA VAL A 310 2.03 7.75 -5.01
C VAL A 310 1.21 9.03 -4.98
N ALA A 311 0.19 9.13 -5.81
CA ALA A 311 -0.71 10.29 -5.92
C ALA A 311 -1.99 10.13 -5.10
#